data_14d766bae25f891c65dafcecb9afc4cf
#
_entry.id   14d766bae25f891c65dafcecb9afc4cf
#
_cell.length_a   1.000
_cell.length_b   1.000
_cell.length_c   1.000
_cell.angle_alpha   90.00
_cell.angle_beta   90.00
_cell.angle_gamma   90.00
#
_symmetry.space_group_name_H-M   'P 1'
#
loop_
_entity.id
_entity.type
_entity.pdbx_description
1 polymer ?
#
loop_
_entity_poly.entity_id
_entity_poly.type
_entity_poly.pdbx_seq_one_letter_code
_entity_poly.pdbx_strand_id
1 'polypeptide(L)'
;MAFRDQPLGELALSIPRASALFRKYDMDYCCGGKQTLARAALRKELNVEVIEAELAKLAEQPVDKDWRTAPLAEIIDHIIVRYHDRHREQLPELILQATKVERVHADKPSVPRGLAKYLTLLHEELSSHMMKEEQILFPMIKQGMGSQAMGPISVMESEHDDAGELLEVIKHTTHNVTPPPEACTTWKAMYNGINEMIDDLMEHISLENNVLFPRAL
;
A
#
# COMPACT_ATOMS: atom_id res chain seq x y z
N MET A 1 -20.83 1.39 16.92
CA MET A 1 -21.07 1.98 15.58
C MET A 1 -20.95 0.83 14.59
N ALA A 2 -21.85 0.74 13.58
CA ALA A 2 -21.76 -0.34 12.59
C ALA A 2 -20.48 -0.17 11.74
N PHE A 3 -19.92 -1.26 11.21
CA PHE A 3 -18.69 -1.18 10.41
C PHE A 3 -18.90 -0.32 9.15
N ARG A 4 -20.08 -0.38 8.54
CA ARG A 4 -20.43 0.40 7.34
C ARG A 4 -20.27 1.91 7.49
N ASP A 5 -20.42 2.43 8.71
CA ASP A 5 -20.37 3.86 9.03
C ASP A 5 -18.95 4.33 9.41
N GLN A 6 -18.00 3.41 9.50
CA GLN A 6 -16.61 3.70 9.88
C GLN A 6 -15.73 3.92 8.65
N PRO A 7 -14.71 4.81 8.74
CA PRO A 7 -13.71 4.99 7.70
C PRO A 7 -12.90 3.71 7.44
N LEU A 8 -12.54 3.46 6.18
CA LEU A 8 -11.73 2.29 5.80
C LEU A 8 -10.38 2.26 6.53
N GLY A 9 -9.72 3.42 6.67
CA GLY A 9 -8.45 3.52 7.37
C GLY A 9 -8.55 3.11 8.84
N GLU A 10 -9.61 3.53 9.55
CA GLU A 10 -9.87 3.13 10.92
C GLU A 10 -10.12 1.62 11.06
N LEU A 11 -10.90 1.06 10.15
CA LEU A 11 -11.16 -0.38 10.12
C LEU A 11 -9.89 -1.19 9.83
N ALA A 12 -9.05 -0.71 8.89
CA ALA A 12 -7.79 -1.36 8.55
C ALA A 12 -6.81 -1.41 9.74
N LEU A 13 -6.87 -0.41 10.63
CA LEU A 13 -6.01 -0.30 11.81
C LEU A 13 -6.56 -1.06 13.03
N SER A 14 -7.89 -1.13 13.17
CA SER A 14 -8.54 -1.67 14.37
C SER A 14 -8.88 -3.16 14.26
N ILE A 15 -9.00 -3.68 13.05
CA ILE A 15 -9.39 -5.08 12.82
C ILE A 15 -8.24 -5.83 12.19
N PRO A 16 -7.74 -6.91 12.82
CA PRO A 16 -6.65 -7.72 12.27
C PRO A 16 -6.97 -8.17 10.84
N ARG A 17 -6.02 -8.02 9.92
CA ARG A 17 -6.14 -8.46 8.52
C ARG A 17 -7.26 -7.78 7.70
N ALA A 18 -7.88 -6.69 8.19
CA ALA A 18 -8.86 -5.95 7.41
C ALA A 18 -8.24 -5.33 6.15
N SER A 19 -6.96 -4.97 6.18
CA SER A 19 -6.21 -4.54 4.99
C SER A 19 -6.25 -5.58 3.87
N ALA A 20 -6.01 -6.86 4.20
CA ALA A 20 -6.10 -7.96 3.23
C ALA A 20 -7.52 -8.13 2.67
N LEU A 21 -8.54 -7.94 3.51
CA LEU A 21 -9.93 -7.99 3.07
C LEU A 21 -10.26 -6.83 2.11
N PHE A 22 -9.82 -5.61 2.43
CA PHE A 22 -10.04 -4.45 1.56
C PHE A 22 -9.35 -4.60 0.21
N ARG A 23 -8.13 -5.16 0.17
CA ARG A 23 -7.45 -5.48 -1.09
C ARG A 23 -8.21 -6.53 -1.91
N LYS A 24 -8.73 -7.58 -1.28
CA LYS A 24 -9.57 -8.60 -1.95
C LYS A 24 -10.75 -7.96 -2.69
N TYR A 25 -11.31 -6.88 -2.15
CA TYR A 25 -12.40 -6.12 -2.72
C TYR A 25 -11.95 -4.88 -3.50
N ASP A 26 -10.67 -4.70 -3.74
CA ASP A 26 -10.08 -3.56 -4.44
C ASP A 26 -10.54 -2.21 -3.86
N MET A 27 -10.56 -2.12 -2.53
CA MET A 27 -10.92 -0.91 -1.79
C MET A 27 -9.66 -0.17 -1.35
N ASP A 28 -9.59 1.12 -1.68
CA ASP A 28 -8.51 2.00 -1.26
C ASP A 28 -8.71 2.44 0.20
N TYR A 29 -7.97 1.82 1.11
CA TYR A 29 -7.94 2.13 2.53
C TYR A 29 -6.74 2.98 2.93
N CYS A 30 -5.78 3.22 2.03
CA CYS A 30 -4.56 3.98 2.30
C CYS A 30 -4.71 5.47 1.97
N CYS A 31 -4.92 5.84 0.73
CA CYS A 31 -5.15 7.24 0.32
C CYS A 31 -6.63 7.63 0.50
N GLY A 32 -7.54 6.75 0.13
CA GLY A 32 -8.99 6.90 0.33
C GLY A 32 -9.51 6.49 1.70
N GLY A 33 -8.65 6.31 2.71
CA GLY A 33 -9.01 5.77 4.03
C GLY A 33 -10.06 6.56 4.82
N LYS A 34 -10.27 7.83 4.49
CA LYS A 34 -11.30 8.69 5.12
C LYS A 34 -12.73 8.38 4.67
N GLN A 35 -12.93 7.66 3.56
CA GLN A 35 -14.27 7.24 3.12
C GLN A 35 -14.82 6.11 3.99
N THR A 36 -16.14 6.09 4.20
CA THR A 36 -16.80 5.00 4.93
C THR A 36 -16.86 3.71 4.13
N LEU A 37 -16.92 2.57 4.82
CA LEU A 37 -17.07 1.26 4.18
C LEU A 37 -18.31 1.21 3.28
N ALA A 38 -19.45 1.77 3.72
CA ALA A 38 -20.66 1.82 2.90
C ALA A 38 -20.44 2.56 1.58
N ARG A 39 -19.74 3.70 1.62
CA ARG A 39 -19.43 4.50 0.42
C ARG A 39 -18.47 3.77 -0.52
N ALA A 40 -17.45 3.14 0.01
CA ALA A 40 -16.50 2.36 -0.77
C ALA A 40 -17.17 1.15 -1.44
N ALA A 41 -18.00 0.41 -0.71
CA ALA A 41 -18.78 -0.70 -1.24
C ALA A 41 -19.74 -0.27 -2.36
N LEU A 42 -20.44 0.85 -2.16
CA LEU A 42 -21.36 1.40 -3.17
C LEU A 42 -20.63 1.76 -4.48
N ARG A 43 -19.45 2.37 -4.38
CA ARG A 43 -18.64 2.75 -5.56
C ARG A 43 -18.14 1.55 -6.37
N LYS A 44 -17.99 0.41 -5.71
CA LYS A 44 -17.53 -0.85 -6.32
C LYS A 44 -18.69 -1.81 -6.63
N GLU A 45 -19.93 -1.37 -6.44
CA GLU A 45 -21.16 -2.19 -6.62
C GLU A 45 -21.12 -3.49 -5.80
N LEU A 46 -20.55 -3.43 -4.58
CA LEU A 46 -20.37 -4.56 -3.68
C LEU A 46 -21.46 -4.57 -2.60
N ASN A 47 -21.81 -5.77 -2.13
CA ASN A 47 -22.72 -5.92 -0.99
C ASN A 47 -21.97 -5.67 0.31
N VAL A 48 -22.26 -4.53 0.96
CA VAL A 48 -21.63 -4.12 2.22
C VAL A 48 -21.88 -5.12 3.37
N GLU A 49 -23.03 -5.80 3.38
CA GLU A 49 -23.37 -6.77 4.44
C GLU A 49 -22.47 -7.99 4.42
N VAL A 50 -22.04 -8.43 3.23
CA VAL A 50 -21.08 -9.52 3.07
C VAL A 50 -19.73 -9.11 3.66
N ILE A 51 -19.26 -7.89 3.35
CA ILE A 51 -18.00 -7.36 3.85
C ILE A 51 -18.04 -7.18 5.37
N GLU A 52 -19.16 -6.65 5.91
CA GLU A 52 -19.35 -6.53 7.36
C GLU A 52 -19.30 -7.89 8.08
N ALA A 53 -19.88 -8.93 7.48
CA ALA A 53 -19.83 -10.28 8.05
C ALA A 53 -18.41 -10.86 8.05
N GLU A 54 -17.61 -10.58 7.02
CA GLU A 54 -16.19 -10.97 6.99
C GLU A 54 -15.37 -10.18 8.02
N LEU A 55 -15.59 -8.86 8.14
CA LEU A 55 -14.95 -8.02 9.15
C LEU A 55 -15.28 -8.46 10.59
N ALA A 56 -16.54 -8.83 10.86
CA ALA A 56 -16.95 -9.32 12.17
C ALA A 56 -16.16 -10.55 12.60
N LYS A 57 -15.91 -11.50 11.69
CA LYS A 57 -15.08 -12.69 11.96
C LYS A 57 -13.61 -12.33 12.24
N LEU A 58 -13.09 -11.33 11.53
CA LEU A 58 -11.71 -10.85 11.74
C LEU A 58 -11.57 -10.11 13.07
N ALA A 59 -12.59 -9.36 13.48
CA ALA A 59 -12.60 -8.59 14.73
C ALA A 59 -12.55 -9.47 16.00
N GLU A 60 -12.87 -10.76 15.88
CA GLU A 60 -12.72 -11.73 16.98
C GLU A 60 -11.25 -12.16 17.21
N GLN A 61 -10.34 -11.84 16.29
CA GLN A 61 -8.93 -12.19 16.41
C GLN A 61 -8.17 -11.19 17.29
N PRO A 62 -7.13 -11.63 18.01
CA PRO A 62 -6.32 -10.71 18.80
C PRO A 62 -5.57 -9.73 17.91
N VAL A 63 -5.48 -8.47 18.34
CA VAL A 63 -4.67 -7.43 17.70
C VAL A 63 -3.24 -7.56 18.24
N ASP A 64 -2.26 -7.77 17.36
CA ASP A 64 -0.86 -7.89 17.78
C ASP A 64 -0.32 -6.57 18.35
N LYS A 65 -0.65 -5.44 17.71
CA LYS A 65 -0.25 -4.10 18.15
C LYS A 65 -1.22 -3.04 17.65
N ASP A 66 -1.66 -2.17 18.55
CA ASP A 66 -2.46 -1.01 18.18
C ASP A 66 -1.56 0.21 17.92
N TRP A 67 -1.28 0.47 16.64
CA TRP A 67 -0.45 1.58 16.22
C TRP A 67 -1.06 2.96 16.51
N ARG A 68 -2.37 3.05 16.73
CA ARG A 68 -3.07 4.32 17.04
C ARG A 68 -2.64 4.89 18.38
N THR A 69 -2.14 4.06 19.28
CA THR A 69 -1.69 4.47 20.63
C THR A 69 -0.17 4.40 20.80
N ALA A 70 0.56 3.81 19.86
CA ALA A 70 2.01 3.67 19.93
C ALA A 70 2.71 5.05 19.90
N PRO A 71 3.88 5.24 20.52
CA PRO A 71 4.69 6.44 20.37
C PRO A 71 5.04 6.72 18.91
N LEU A 72 5.03 8.00 18.47
CA LEU A 72 5.33 8.37 17.08
C LEU A 72 6.71 7.89 16.63
N ALA A 73 7.71 7.97 17.53
CA ALA A 73 9.06 7.49 17.22
C ALA A 73 9.08 5.98 16.91
N GLU A 74 8.27 5.19 17.63
CA GLU A 74 8.17 3.75 17.41
C GLU A 74 7.45 3.41 16.08
N ILE A 75 6.44 4.21 15.71
CA ILE A 75 5.78 4.07 14.40
C ILE A 75 6.79 4.35 13.29
N ILE A 76 7.56 5.42 13.39
CA ILE A 76 8.60 5.80 12.42
C ILE A 76 9.65 4.68 12.29
N ASP A 77 10.15 4.17 13.41
CA ASP A 77 11.15 3.09 13.39
C ASP A 77 10.58 1.81 12.74
N HIS A 78 9.30 1.51 12.98
CA HIS A 78 8.61 0.41 12.31
C HIS A 78 8.48 0.64 10.80
N ILE A 79 8.08 1.84 10.37
CA ILE A 79 7.97 2.18 8.95
C ILE A 79 9.31 1.95 8.23
N ILE A 80 10.39 2.46 8.78
CA ILE A 80 11.73 2.32 8.19
C ILE A 80 12.12 0.84 8.05
N VAL A 81 12.06 0.08 9.14
CA VAL A 81 12.55 -1.30 9.15
C VAL A 81 11.62 -2.26 8.39
N ARG A 82 10.30 -2.08 8.53
CA ARG A 82 9.33 -3.02 7.94
C ARG A 82 9.04 -2.73 6.48
N TYR A 83 9.02 -1.44 6.08
CA TYR A 83 8.58 -1.04 4.74
C TYR A 83 9.71 -0.44 3.90
N HIS A 84 10.41 0.60 4.37
CA HIS A 84 11.45 1.26 3.57
C HIS A 84 12.57 0.32 3.17
N ASP A 85 13.13 -0.42 4.12
CA ASP A 85 14.20 -1.39 3.86
C ASP A 85 13.71 -2.49 2.92
N ARG A 86 12.46 -2.97 3.12
CA ARG A 86 11.86 -3.99 2.27
C ARG A 86 11.66 -3.50 0.83
N HIS A 87 11.17 -2.27 0.63
CA HIS A 87 10.99 -1.70 -0.71
C HIS A 87 12.32 -1.53 -1.45
N ARG A 88 13.38 -1.11 -0.74
CA ARG A 88 14.73 -1.00 -1.29
C ARG A 88 15.31 -2.32 -1.77
N GLU A 89 15.00 -3.42 -1.08
CA GLU A 89 15.46 -4.76 -1.47
C GLU A 89 14.61 -5.33 -2.61
N GLN A 90 13.31 -5.19 -2.53
CA GLN A 90 12.36 -5.93 -3.37
C GLN A 90 12.22 -5.32 -4.77
N LEU A 91 12.13 -3.99 -4.89
CA LEU A 91 11.87 -3.33 -6.18
C LEU A 91 12.98 -3.59 -7.22
N PRO A 92 14.29 -3.50 -6.91
CA PRO A 92 15.33 -3.83 -7.88
C PRO A 92 15.25 -5.27 -8.40
N GLU A 93 14.89 -6.23 -7.53
CA GLU A 93 14.73 -7.63 -7.95
C GLU A 93 13.53 -7.80 -8.87
N LEU A 94 12.39 -7.18 -8.56
CA LEU A 94 11.19 -7.21 -9.40
C LEU A 94 11.45 -6.59 -10.78
N ILE A 95 12.22 -5.50 -10.87
CA ILE A 95 12.63 -4.87 -12.13
C ILE A 95 13.45 -5.83 -12.98
N LEU A 96 14.43 -6.54 -12.38
CA LEU A 96 15.24 -7.55 -13.08
C LEU A 96 14.36 -8.70 -13.60
N GLN A 97 13.44 -9.18 -12.78
CA GLN A 97 12.51 -10.26 -13.17
C GLN A 97 11.58 -9.81 -14.30
N ALA A 98 11.01 -8.59 -14.22
CA ALA A 98 10.14 -8.03 -15.24
C ALA A 98 10.88 -7.85 -16.58
N THR A 99 12.09 -7.31 -16.55
CA THR A 99 12.95 -7.17 -17.73
C THR A 99 13.21 -8.53 -18.39
N LYS A 100 13.48 -9.56 -17.58
CA LYS A 100 13.69 -10.92 -18.07
C LYS A 100 12.43 -11.51 -18.69
N VAL A 101 11.28 -11.38 -18.01
CA VAL A 101 9.98 -11.91 -18.49
C VAL A 101 9.59 -11.24 -19.81
N GLU A 102 9.66 -9.91 -19.89
CA GLU A 102 9.33 -9.17 -21.10
C GLU A 102 10.21 -9.60 -22.30
N ARG A 103 11.50 -9.81 -22.06
CA ARG A 103 12.45 -10.23 -23.10
C ARG A 103 12.21 -11.67 -23.56
N VAL A 104 12.05 -12.60 -22.62
CA VAL A 104 11.97 -14.04 -22.91
C VAL A 104 10.61 -14.41 -23.52
N HIS A 105 9.56 -13.69 -23.15
CA HIS A 105 8.19 -13.95 -23.60
C HIS A 105 7.66 -12.87 -24.56
N ALA A 106 8.56 -12.17 -25.26
CA ALA A 106 8.22 -11.04 -26.14
C ALA A 106 7.21 -11.40 -27.25
N ASP A 107 7.17 -12.68 -27.64
CA ASP A 107 6.23 -13.23 -28.63
C ASP A 107 4.82 -13.51 -28.07
N LYS A 108 4.64 -13.52 -26.75
CA LYS A 108 3.36 -13.83 -26.10
C LYS A 108 2.45 -12.59 -26.08
N PRO A 109 1.17 -12.72 -26.45
CA PRO A 109 0.22 -11.61 -26.35
C PRO A 109 -0.02 -11.16 -24.89
N SER A 110 0.07 -12.08 -23.94
CA SER A 110 -0.17 -11.86 -22.50
C SER A 110 1.03 -11.28 -21.75
N VAL A 111 2.19 -11.10 -22.41
CA VAL A 111 3.38 -10.55 -21.74
C VAL A 111 3.10 -9.12 -21.22
N PRO A 112 3.46 -8.81 -19.96
CA PRO A 112 3.17 -7.50 -19.36
C PRO A 112 4.13 -6.42 -19.91
N ARG A 113 3.89 -5.96 -21.14
CA ARG A 113 4.76 -5.00 -21.82
C ARG A 113 4.82 -3.68 -21.08
N GLY A 114 6.04 -3.24 -20.79
CA GLY A 114 6.29 -1.98 -20.09
C GLY A 114 6.28 -2.13 -18.56
N LEU A 115 6.05 -3.31 -18.00
CA LEU A 115 6.06 -3.53 -16.56
C LEU A 115 7.39 -3.15 -15.91
N ALA A 116 8.52 -3.53 -16.51
CA ALA A 116 9.85 -3.15 -16.00
C ALA A 116 10.03 -1.63 -15.93
N LYS A 117 9.51 -0.88 -16.92
CA LYS A 117 9.52 0.59 -16.92
C LYS A 117 8.70 1.15 -15.76
N TYR A 118 7.49 0.65 -15.53
CA TYR A 118 6.63 1.15 -14.44
C TYR A 118 7.19 0.81 -13.07
N LEU A 119 7.77 -0.37 -12.88
CA LEU A 119 8.46 -0.73 -11.65
C LEU A 119 9.72 0.13 -11.42
N THR A 120 10.45 0.49 -12.47
CA THR A 120 11.60 1.41 -12.39
C THR A 120 11.14 2.80 -11.95
N LEU A 121 10.07 3.32 -12.54
CA LEU A 121 9.51 4.61 -12.15
C LEU A 121 9.06 4.60 -10.69
N LEU A 122 8.33 3.58 -10.26
CA LEU A 122 7.92 3.41 -8.86
C LEU A 122 9.14 3.36 -7.91
N HIS A 123 10.21 2.66 -8.29
CA HIS A 123 11.43 2.59 -7.50
C HIS A 123 12.12 3.95 -7.35
N GLU A 124 12.21 4.73 -8.42
CA GLU A 124 12.83 6.06 -8.41
C GLU A 124 12.01 7.05 -7.54
N GLU A 125 10.70 7.11 -7.74
CA GLU A 125 9.79 7.96 -6.99
C GLU A 125 9.78 7.59 -5.50
N LEU A 126 9.61 6.31 -5.18
CA LEU A 126 9.57 5.82 -3.81
C LEU A 126 10.93 6.00 -3.08
N SER A 127 12.06 5.83 -3.79
CA SER A 127 13.39 6.09 -3.22
C SER A 127 13.57 7.57 -2.84
N SER A 128 13.11 8.49 -3.70
CA SER A 128 13.13 9.93 -3.41
C SER A 128 12.19 10.28 -2.26
N HIS A 129 11.00 9.70 -2.22
CA HIS A 129 10.00 9.86 -1.17
C HIS A 129 10.55 9.44 0.20
N MET A 130 10.97 8.19 0.36
CA MET A 130 11.54 7.66 1.60
C MET A 130 12.76 8.47 2.08
N MET A 131 13.59 8.98 1.16
CA MET A 131 14.72 9.83 1.52
C MET A 131 14.26 11.16 2.16
N LYS A 132 13.22 11.80 1.63
CA LYS A 132 12.65 13.03 2.19
C LYS A 132 12.05 12.79 3.58
N GLU A 133 11.41 11.65 3.79
CA GLU A 133 10.88 11.27 5.08
C GLU A 133 11.98 11.06 6.11
N GLU A 134 12.95 10.21 5.80
CA GLU A 134 14.04 9.85 6.72
C GLU A 134 14.95 11.04 7.07
N GLN A 135 15.21 11.93 6.10
CA GLN A 135 16.13 13.03 6.30
C GLN A 135 15.45 14.31 6.81
N ILE A 136 14.16 14.52 6.55
CA ILE A 136 13.46 15.76 6.86
C ILE A 136 12.25 15.52 7.74
N LEU A 137 11.22 14.80 7.27
CA LEU A 137 9.94 14.74 7.93
C LEU A 137 9.99 13.95 9.25
N PHE A 138 10.57 12.75 9.25
CA PHE A 138 10.66 11.93 10.45
C PHE A 138 11.48 12.58 11.58
N PRO A 139 12.63 13.23 11.32
CA PRO A 139 13.31 14.04 12.31
C PRO A 139 12.45 15.17 12.87
N MET A 140 11.69 15.89 12.03
CA MET A 140 10.78 16.93 12.48
C MET A 140 9.70 16.40 13.42
N ILE A 141 9.08 15.26 13.06
CA ILE A 141 8.06 14.61 13.89
C ILE A 141 8.65 14.15 15.23
N LYS A 142 9.82 13.51 15.22
CA LYS A 142 10.51 13.07 16.45
C LYS A 142 10.89 14.23 17.37
N GLN A 143 11.08 15.43 16.83
CA GLN A 143 11.36 16.67 17.61
C GLN A 143 10.09 17.41 18.05
N GLY A 144 8.91 16.92 17.73
CA GLY A 144 7.63 17.55 18.10
C GLY A 144 7.35 18.85 17.31
N MET A 145 7.87 18.98 16.09
CA MET A 145 7.71 20.18 15.25
C MET A 145 6.40 20.18 14.44
N GLY A 146 5.30 19.68 15.00
CA GLY A 146 4.04 19.36 14.31
C GLY A 146 3.53 20.43 13.34
N SER A 147 3.36 21.67 13.81
CA SER A 147 2.85 22.77 12.95
C SER A 147 3.77 23.11 11.76
N GLN A 148 5.07 22.85 11.88
CA GLN A 148 6.06 23.07 10.83
C GLN A 148 6.13 21.87 9.86
N ALA A 149 5.66 20.69 10.28
CA ALA A 149 5.60 19.49 9.47
C ALA A 149 4.41 19.48 8.48
N MET A 150 3.44 20.38 8.61
CA MET A 150 2.24 20.41 7.74
C MET A 150 2.58 20.48 6.24
N GLY A 151 3.52 21.34 5.84
CA GLY A 151 3.96 21.46 4.45
C GLY A 151 4.61 20.15 3.92
N PRO A 152 5.66 19.65 4.59
CA PRO A 152 6.23 18.35 4.25
C PRO A 152 5.21 17.21 4.22
N ILE A 153 4.30 17.10 5.18
CA ILE A 153 3.23 16.07 5.20
C ILE A 153 2.36 16.19 3.94
N SER A 154 1.91 17.39 3.57
CA SER A 154 1.08 17.58 2.37
C SER A 154 1.78 17.15 1.10
N VAL A 155 3.12 17.32 1.01
CA VAL A 155 3.90 16.79 -0.12
C VAL A 155 3.93 15.27 -0.11
N MET A 156 4.13 14.65 1.04
CA MET A 156 4.13 13.17 1.15
C MET A 156 2.76 12.59 0.77
N GLU A 157 1.66 13.18 1.27
CA GLU A 157 0.30 12.74 0.90
C GLU A 157 0.06 12.83 -0.62
N SER A 158 0.53 13.88 -1.28
CA SER A 158 0.44 14.00 -2.74
C SER A 158 1.25 12.93 -3.48
N GLU A 159 2.44 12.61 -3.00
CA GLU A 159 3.28 11.55 -3.57
C GLU A 159 2.70 10.14 -3.32
N HIS A 160 1.94 9.97 -2.25
CA HIS A 160 1.17 8.74 -2.01
C HIS A 160 0.05 8.55 -3.05
N ASP A 161 -0.63 9.63 -3.42
CA ASP A 161 -1.65 9.58 -4.49
C ASP A 161 -1.01 9.22 -5.83
N ASP A 162 0.14 9.82 -6.18
CA ASP A 162 0.90 9.50 -7.39
C ASP A 162 1.34 8.03 -7.41
N ALA A 163 1.84 7.51 -6.28
CA ALA A 163 2.19 6.10 -6.13
C ALA A 163 0.97 5.19 -6.31
N GLY A 164 -0.18 5.57 -5.76
CA GLY A 164 -1.46 4.86 -5.95
C GLY A 164 -1.86 4.77 -7.41
N GLU A 165 -1.76 5.87 -8.18
CA GLU A 165 -2.03 5.87 -9.61
C GLU A 165 -1.08 4.94 -10.38
N LEU A 166 0.20 4.92 -10.02
CA LEU A 166 1.18 4.03 -10.64
C LEU A 166 0.92 2.55 -10.32
N LEU A 167 0.45 2.24 -9.10
CA LEU A 167 0.01 0.88 -8.77
C LEU A 167 -1.18 0.44 -9.64
N GLU A 168 -2.14 1.32 -9.93
CA GLU A 168 -3.25 1.00 -10.85
C GLU A 168 -2.75 0.71 -12.27
N VAL A 169 -1.75 1.44 -12.77
CA VAL A 169 -1.10 1.15 -14.06
C VAL A 169 -0.43 -0.22 -14.04
N ILE A 170 0.27 -0.57 -12.96
CA ILE A 170 0.90 -1.89 -12.80
C ILE A 170 -0.15 -3.00 -12.77
N LYS A 171 -1.24 -2.84 -12.02
CA LYS A 171 -2.36 -3.79 -11.98
C LYS A 171 -2.99 -3.96 -13.37
N HIS A 172 -3.24 -2.86 -14.08
CA HIS A 172 -3.80 -2.92 -15.44
C HIS A 172 -2.87 -3.69 -16.40
N THR A 173 -1.56 -3.37 -16.38
CA THR A 173 -0.55 -4.00 -17.25
C THR A 173 -0.42 -5.50 -16.98
N THR A 174 -0.70 -5.95 -15.77
CA THR A 174 -0.55 -7.34 -15.31
C THR A 174 -1.89 -8.10 -15.20
N HIS A 175 -2.99 -7.51 -15.67
CA HIS A 175 -4.34 -8.07 -15.48
C HIS A 175 -4.63 -8.42 -14.01
N ASN A 176 -4.51 -7.42 -13.12
CA ASN A 176 -4.60 -7.58 -11.67
C ASN A 176 -3.61 -8.61 -11.11
N VAL A 177 -2.37 -8.55 -11.59
CA VAL A 177 -1.27 -9.43 -11.17
C VAL A 177 -1.67 -10.91 -11.26
N THR A 178 -2.43 -11.26 -12.29
CA THR A 178 -2.93 -12.62 -12.53
C THR A 178 -2.05 -13.33 -13.55
N PRO A 179 -1.32 -14.40 -13.19
CA PRO A 179 -0.46 -15.11 -14.13
C PRO A 179 -1.29 -15.77 -15.23
N PRO A 180 -0.95 -15.58 -16.51
CA PRO A 180 -1.61 -16.30 -17.58
C PRO A 180 -1.28 -17.81 -17.55
N PRO A 181 -2.10 -18.68 -18.17
CA PRO A 181 -1.87 -20.13 -18.14
C PRO A 181 -0.48 -20.56 -18.59
N GLU A 182 0.10 -19.85 -19.56
CA GLU A 182 1.43 -20.11 -20.11
C GLU A 182 2.58 -19.50 -19.31
N ALA A 183 2.32 -18.84 -18.18
CA ALA A 183 3.35 -18.22 -17.38
C ALA A 183 4.34 -19.24 -16.83
N CYS A 184 5.64 -18.98 -17.07
CA CYS A 184 6.72 -19.77 -16.50
C CYS A 184 6.89 -19.53 -14.99
N THR A 185 7.71 -20.33 -14.32
CA THR A 185 7.97 -20.20 -12.88
C THR A 185 8.47 -18.81 -12.48
N THR A 186 9.39 -18.22 -13.27
CA THR A 186 9.90 -16.86 -13.00
C THR A 186 8.78 -15.82 -13.10
N TRP A 187 7.90 -15.92 -14.08
CA TRP A 187 6.77 -15.01 -14.24
C TRP A 187 5.78 -15.10 -13.07
N LYS A 188 5.45 -16.32 -12.66
CA LYS A 188 4.59 -16.57 -11.49
C LYS A 188 5.23 -16.03 -10.20
N ALA A 189 6.52 -16.27 -9.98
CA ALA A 189 7.25 -15.76 -8.83
C ALA A 189 7.30 -14.21 -8.81
N MET A 190 7.54 -13.59 -9.95
CA MET A 190 7.48 -12.14 -10.11
C MET A 190 6.11 -11.58 -9.73
N TYR A 191 5.02 -12.18 -10.20
CA TYR A 191 3.67 -11.71 -9.85
C TYR A 191 3.36 -11.88 -8.36
N ASN A 192 3.82 -12.96 -7.73
CA ASN A 192 3.71 -13.10 -6.28
C ASN A 192 4.46 -11.97 -5.55
N GLY A 193 5.69 -11.68 -5.98
CA GLY A 193 6.48 -10.59 -5.42
C GLY A 193 5.84 -9.20 -5.65
N ILE A 194 5.21 -8.96 -6.80
CA ILE A 194 4.47 -7.72 -7.07
C ILE A 194 3.25 -7.62 -6.14
N ASN A 195 2.49 -8.69 -5.92
CA ASN A 195 1.40 -8.68 -4.97
C ASN A 195 1.88 -8.34 -3.56
N GLU A 196 2.96 -8.96 -3.08
CA GLU A 196 3.55 -8.64 -1.78
C GLU A 196 3.99 -7.17 -1.71
N MET A 197 4.61 -6.65 -2.75
CA MET A 197 5.05 -5.25 -2.83
C MET A 197 3.86 -4.28 -2.77
N ILE A 198 2.78 -4.56 -3.49
CA ILE A 198 1.55 -3.75 -3.44
C ILE A 198 0.97 -3.77 -2.03
N ASP A 199 0.90 -4.95 -1.41
CA ASP A 199 0.40 -5.12 -0.05
C ASP A 199 1.20 -4.29 0.96
N ASP A 200 2.52 -4.43 0.91
CA ASP A 200 3.44 -3.70 1.79
C ASP A 200 3.36 -2.18 1.59
N LEU A 201 3.27 -1.72 0.34
CA LEU A 201 3.18 -0.29 0.04
C LEU A 201 1.84 0.31 0.49
N MET A 202 0.73 -0.38 0.30
CA MET A 202 -0.57 0.08 0.77
C MET A 202 -0.66 0.14 2.30
N GLU A 203 -0.07 -0.84 3.01
CA GLU A 203 0.00 -0.83 4.48
C GLU A 203 0.91 0.29 5.00
N HIS A 204 2.06 0.51 4.35
CA HIS A 204 2.99 1.60 4.62
C HIS A 204 2.27 2.97 4.54
N ILE A 205 1.72 3.28 3.37
CA ILE A 205 0.97 4.52 3.14
C ILE A 205 -0.20 4.67 4.12
N SER A 206 -0.92 3.59 4.40
CA SER A 206 -2.05 3.62 5.34
C SER A 206 -1.61 3.98 6.76
N LEU A 207 -0.48 3.44 7.23
CA LEU A 207 0.04 3.74 8.56
C LEU A 207 0.45 5.22 8.67
N GLU A 208 0.99 5.81 7.61
CA GLU A 208 1.35 7.21 7.58
C GLU A 208 0.13 8.13 7.48
N ASN A 209 -0.70 7.94 6.47
CA ASN A 209 -1.84 8.81 6.22
C ASN A 209 -2.92 8.75 7.31
N ASN A 210 -3.11 7.58 7.93
CA ASN A 210 -4.21 7.38 8.88
C ASN A 210 -3.76 7.41 10.36
N VAL A 211 -2.44 7.31 10.64
CA VAL A 211 -1.93 7.33 12.02
C VAL A 211 -0.84 8.36 12.23
N LEU A 212 0.30 8.22 11.53
CA LEU A 212 1.49 9.01 11.82
C LEU A 212 1.25 10.50 11.56
N PHE A 213 0.80 10.86 10.35
CA PHE A 213 0.62 12.24 9.94
C PHE A 213 -0.46 12.98 10.73
N PRO A 214 -1.68 12.42 10.94
CA PRO A 214 -2.69 13.08 11.76
C PRO A 214 -2.29 13.27 13.21
N ARG A 215 -1.46 12.40 13.77
CA ARG A 215 -0.98 12.51 15.15
C ARG A 215 0.25 13.39 15.31
N ALA A 216 0.96 13.67 14.22
CA ALA A 216 2.12 14.54 14.21
C ALA A 216 1.75 16.04 14.15
N LEU A 217 0.53 16.36 13.69
CA LEU A 217 -0.02 17.73 13.61
C LEU A 217 -0.74 18.13 14.88
#